data_fa875136b5c5365a8b39d3257e1c19bc
#
_entry.id   fa875136b5c5365a8b39d3257e1c19bc
#
_cell.length_a   1.000
_cell.length_b   1.000
_cell.length_c   1.000
_cell.angle_alpha   90.00
_cell.angle_beta   90.00
_cell.angle_gamma   90.00
#
_symmetry.space_group_name_H-M   'P 1'
#
loop_
_entity.id
_entity.type
_entity.pdbx_description
1 polymer ?
#
loop_
_entity_poly.entity_id
_entity_poly.type
_entity_poly.pdbx_seq_one_letter_code
_entity_poly.pdbx_strand_id
1 'polypeptide(L)'
;GPNAVLALAREGYRWSDVAIRDLLGTAAWPGTARLVARYWRPGLGEMARSISRDRFVAAARRLVPDLDRNDLQRAPAGVRAQAVNRSGALLDDFALLDGDQSLHVLNAPSPAATASLEIGALIAERVAQSVSGPTSSSG
;
A
#
# COMPACT_ATOMS: atom_id res chain seq x y z
N GLY A 1 -11.89 8.91 7.58
CA GLY A 1 -10.88 7.90 7.37
C GLY A 1 -9.48 8.49 7.50
N PRO A 2 -8.47 7.68 7.74
CA PRO A 2 -7.09 8.18 7.83
C PRO A 2 -6.66 8.80 6.50
N ASN A 3 -5.90 9.89 6.57
CA ASN A 3 -5.28 10.49 5.40
C ASN A 3 -4.21 9.54 4.86
N ALA A 4 -4.24 9.27 3.56
CA ALA A 4 -3.24 8.46 2.88
C ALA A 4 -2.31 9.39 2.08
N VAL A 5 -1.04 9.44 2.48
CA VAL A 5 0.00 10.24 1.84
C VAL A 5 1.12 9.30 1.41
N LEU A 6 1.74 9.59 0.26
CA LEU A 6 2.89 8.82 -0.22
C LEU A 6 4.03 8.91 0.81
N ALA A 7 4.47 7.76 1.32
CA ALA A 7 5.62 7.69 2.19
C ALA A 7 6.92 7.89 1.39
N LEU A 8 7.88 8.61 1.97
CA LEU A 8 9.18 8.90 1.36
C LEU A 8 10.23 7.82 1.64
N ALA A 9 9.85 6.80 2.41
CA ALA A 9 10.63 5.60 2.70
C ALA A 9 9.70 4.40 2.89
N ARG A 10 10.17 3.18 2.64
CA ARG A 10 9.39 1.95 2.85
C ARG A 10 8.96 1.76 4.30
N GLU A 11 9.77 2.21 5.24
CA GLU A 11 9.52 2.18 6.68
C GLU A 11 9.46 3.60 7.26
N GLY A 12 8.86 4.54 6.53
CA GLY A 12 8.74 5.95 6.91
C GLY A 12 7.55 6.19 7.84
N TYR A 13 7.76 6.05 9.16
CA TYR A 13 6.74 6.32 10.18
C TYR A 13 6.66 7.78 10.59
N ARG A 14 7.64 8.59 10.18
CA ARG A 14 7.72 10.04 10.44
C ARG A 14 7.98 10.79 9.14
N TRP A 15 7.61 12.05 9.10
CA TRP A 15 7.89 12.93 7.95
C TRP A 15 9.39 13.13 7.68
N SER A 16 10.24 12.93 8.69
CA SER A 16 11.70 13.00 8.58
C SER A 16 12.32 11.75 7.97
N ASP A 17 11.57 10.65 7.87
CA ASP A 17 12.10 9.38 7.41
C ASP A 17 12.11 9.38 5.88
N VAL A 18 13.27 9.73 5.31
CA VAL A 18 13.49 9.79 3.85
C VAL A 18 14.59 8.82 3.46
N ALA A 19 14.24 7.83 2.65
CA ALA A 19 15.21 6.91 2.05
C ALA A 19 15.42 7.27 0.57
N ILE A 20 16.55 7.89 0.26
CA ILE A 20 16.86 8.35 -1.11
C ILE A 20 16.77 7.21 -2.13
N ARG A 21 17.22 6.02 -1.76
CA ARG A 21 17.17 4.84 -2.64
C ARG A 21 15.72 4.45 -2.97
N ASP A 22 14.85 4.44 -1.97
CA ASP A 22 13.43 4.10 -2.15
C ASP A 22 12.72 5.18 -2.97
N LEU A 23 13.06 6.45 -2.71
CA LEU A 23 12.52 7.58 -3.46
C LEU A 23 12.92 7.54 -4.93
N LEU A 24 14.20 7.27 -5.23
CA LEU A 24 14.69 7.14 -6.61
C LEU A 24 14.06 5.93 -7.31
N GLY A 25 13.95 4.78 -6.64
CA GLY A 25 13.30 3.60 -7.17
C GLY A 25 11.80 3.84 -7.49
N THR A 26 11.12 4.54 -6.60
CA THR A 26 9.71 4.91 -6.79
C THR A 26 9.55 5.93 -7.92
N ALA A 27 10.42 6.94 -8.00
CA ALA A 27 10.38 7.97 -9.04
C ALA A 27 10.75 7.41 -10.42
N ALA A 28 11.67 6.46 -10.49
CA ALA A 28 12.07 5.80 -11.74
C ALA A 28 10.99 4.88 -12.32
N TRP A 29 10.01 4.48 -11.52
CA TRP A 29 8.94 3.58 -11.99
C TRP A 29 7.92 4.34 -12.85
N PRO A 30 7.67 3.94 -14.12
CA PRO A 30 6.75 4.66 -15.01
C PRO A 30 5.31 4.73 -14.48
N GLY A 31 4.90 3.73 -13.70
CA GLY A 31 3.59 3.72 -13.04
C GLY A 31 3.40 4.85 -12.04
N THR A 32 4.47 5.22 -11.32
CA THR A 32 4.43 6.32 -10.34
C THR A 32 4.13 7.65 -11.02
N ALA A 33 4.78 7.95 -12.14
CA ALA A 33 4.54 9.18 -12.88
C ALA A 33 3.07 9.28 -13.34
N ARG A 34 2.50 8.17 -13.83
CA ARG A 34 1.10 8.10 -14.25
C ARG A 34 0.13 8.20 -13.08
N LEU A 35 0.45 7.54 -11.97
CA LEU A 35 -0.31 7.63 -10.72
C LEU A 35 -0.36 9.08 -10.22
N VAL A 36 0.80 9.73 -10.13
CA VAL A 36 0.91 11.13 -9.69
C VAL A 36 0.13 12.05 -10.64
N ALA A 37 0.30 11.90 -11.96
CA ALA A 37 -0.44 12.71 -12.94
C ALA A 37 -1.96 12.56 -12.80
N ARG A 38 -2.44 11.36 -12.42
CA ARG A 38 -3.87 11.07 -12.24
C ARG A 38 -4.43 11.59 -10.93
N TYR A 39 -3.65 11.50 -9.84
CA TYR A 39 -4.12 11.74 -8.47
C TYR A 39 -3.48 12.94 -7.77
N TRP A 40 -2.76 13.82 -8.50
CA TRP A 40 -2.06 14.95 -7.89
C TRP A 40 -3.00 15.91 -7.11
N ARG A 41 -4.22 16.19 -7.64
CA ARG A 41 -5.18 17.08 -6.97
C ARG A 41 -5.71 16.50 -5.66
N PRO A 42 -6.25 15.25 -5.61
CA PRO A 42 -6.58 14.59 -4.36
C PRO A 42 -5.39 14.49 -3.40
N GLY A 43 -4.20 14.14 -3.92
CA GLY A 43 -2.98 14.00 -3.12
C GLY A 43 -2.55 15.27 -2.43
N LEU A 44 -2.63 16.43 -3.08
CA LEU A 44 -2.37 17.73 -2.44
C LEU A 44 -3.37 18.03 -1.32
N GLY A 45 -4.63 17.68 -1.49
CA GLY A 45 -5.66 17.82 -0.46
C GLY A 45 -5.37 16.94 0.76
N GLU A 46 -4.95 15.68 0.55
CA GLU A 46 -4.55 14.77 1.62
C GLU A 46 -3.31 15.29 2.37
N MET A 47 -2.32 15.75 1.63
CA MET A 47 -1.10 16.32 2.22
C MET A 47 -1.43 17.57 3.06
N ALA A 48 -2.27 18.46 2.57
CA ALA A 48 -2.70 19.64 3.32
C ALA A 48 -3.45 19.28 4.61
N ARG A 49 -4.28 18.22 4.60
CA ARG A 49 -4.95 17.71 5.81
C ARG A 49 -3.95 17.06 6.78
N SER A 50 -2.97 16.36 6.27
CA SER A 50 -1.94 15.69 7.11
C SER A 50 -1.04 16.68 7.83
N ILE A 51 -0.79 17.86 7.24
CA ILE A 51 0.05 18.92 7.83
C ILE A 51 -0.77 19.80 8.77
N SER A 52 -2.03 20.10 8.44
CA SER A 52 -2.87 21.02 9.19
C SER A 52 -3.86 20.30 10.09
N ARG A 53 -3.65 20.42 11.41
CA ARG A 53 -4.56 19.88 12.43
C ARG A 53 -5.99 20.43 12.28
N ASP A 54 -6.11 21.73 11.96
CA ASP A 54 -7.42 22.37 11.82
C ASP A 54 -8.20 21.85 10.60
N ARG A 55 -7.50 21.62 9.49
CA ARG A 55 -8.11 20.98 8.30
C ARG A 55 -8.52 19.54 8.56
N PHE A 56 -7.74 18.82 9.35
CA PHE A 56 -8.09 17.46 9.77
C PHE A 56 -9.35 17.46 10.63
N VAL A 57 -9.41 18.32 11.66
CA VAL A 57 -10.61 18.48 12.51
C VAL A 57 -11.84 18.84 11.67
N ALA A 58 -11.71 19.82 10.79
CA ALA A 58 -12.83 20.22 9.91
C ALA A 58 -13.35 19.06 9.02
N ALA A 59 -12.45 18.22 8.54
CA ALA A 59 -12.84 17.03 7.77
C ALA A 59 -13.46 15.95 8.66
N ALA A 60 -12.91 15.71 9.85
CA ALA A 60 -13.37 14.69 10.79
C ALA A 60 -14.74 15.04 11.43
N ARG A 61 -15.06 16.32 11.59
CA ARG A 61 -16.37 16.78 12.08
C ARG A 61 -17.55 16.37 11.22
N ARG A 62 -17.33 15.95 9.98
CA ARG A 62 -18.39 15.34 9.14
C ARG A 62 -18.88 14.00 9.70
N LEU A 63 -18.01 13.28 10.44
CA LEU A 63 -18.31 11.98 11.04
C LEU A 63 -18.57 12.12 12.55
N VAL A 64 -17.84 13.02 13.21
CA VAL A 64 -17.95 13.30 14.65
C VAL A 64 -18.10 14.80 14.81
N PRO A 65 -19.35 15.34 14.84
CA PRO A 65 -19.62 16.78 14.85
C PRO A 65 -18.98 17.52 16.03
N ASP A 66 -18.97 16.90 17.20
CA ASP A 66 -18.50 17.50 18.46
C ASP A 66 -16.96 17.40 18.65
N LEU A 67 -16.23 16.86 17.65
CA LEU A 67 -14.78 16.71 17.73
C LEU A 67 -14.11 18.08 17.89
N ASP A 68 -13.31 18.24 18.95
CA ASP A 68 -12.49 19.43 19.17
C ASP A 68 -11.01 19.15 18.82
N ARG A 69 -10.27 20.24 18.60
CA ARG A 69 -8.83 20.19 18.33
C ARG A 69 -8.04 19.54 19.46
N ASN A 70 -8.50 19.74 20.70
CA ASN A 70 -7.84 19.23 21.90
C ASN A 70 -8.04 17.73 22.10
N ASP A 71 -9.06 17.14 21.46
CA ASP A 71 -9.30 15.69 21.48
C ASP A 71 -8.28 14.91 20.64
N LEU A 72 -7.50 15.62 19.82
CA LEU A 72 -6.50 15.02 18.95
C LEU A 72 -5.13 14.95 19.59
N GLN A 73 -4.50 13.79 19.53
CA GLN A 73 -3.10 13.59 19.91
C GLN A 73 -2.28 13.19 18.70
N ARG A 74 -1.00 13.57 18.69
CA ARG A 74 -0.07 13.09 17.66
C ARG A 74 0.31 11.64 17.96
N ALA A 75 0.19 10.78 16.95
CA ALA A 75 0.61 9.40 17.00
C ALA A 75 1.52 9.09 15.80
N PRO A 76 2.35 8.04 15.87
CA PRO A 76 3.10 7.55 14.72
C PRO A 76 2.15 7.20 13.57
N ALA A 77 2.60 7.41 12.34
CA ALA A 77 1.89 6.99 11.15
C ALA A 77 2.03 5.47 10.96
N GLY A 78 1.04 4.84 10.34
CA GLY A 78 1.19 3.50 9.80
C GLY A 78 1.65 3.58 8.34
N VAL A 79 2.56 2.70 7.93
CA VAL A 79 2.95 2.55 6.53
C VAL A 79 2.15 1.40 5.92
N ARG A 80 1.52 1.68 4.78
CA ARG A 80 0.79 0.68 4.01
C ARG A 80 1.51 0.46 2.69
N ALA A 81 1.91 -0.78 2.43
CA ALA A 81 2.42 -1.15 1.12
C ALA A 81 1.28 -1.14 0.10
N GLN A 82 1.53 -0.53 -1.06
CA GLN A 82 0.60 -0.49 -2.17
C GLN A 82 1.37 -0.69 -3.46
N ALA A 83 1.11 -1.77 -4.17
CA ALA A 83 1.75 -2.01 -5.46
C ALA A 83 1.07 -1.18 -6.56
N VAL A 84 1.89 -0.67 -7.47
CA VAL A 84 1.46 0.15 -8.62
C VAL A 84 1.96 -0.51 -9.90
N ASN A 85 1.07 -0.82 -10.82
CA ASN A 85 1.43 -1.36 -12.12
C ASN A 85 2.01 -0.28 -13.05
N ARG A 86 2.52 -0.70 -14.22
CA ARG A 86 3.12 0.24 -15.20
C ARG A 86 2.12 1.25 -15.75
N SER A 87 0.82 0.95 -15.75
CA SER A 87 -0.22 1.90 -16.20
C SER A 87 -0.57 2.96 -15.16
N GLY A 88 -0.05 2.85 -13.93
CA GLY A 88 -0.37 3.73 -12.80
C GLY A 88 -1.63 3.32 -12.05
N ALA A 89 -2.18 2.13 -12.30
CA ALA A 89 -3.26 1.57 -11.50
C ALA A 89 -2.70 0.94 -10.22
N LEU A 90 -3.42 1.13 -9.12
CA LEU A 90 -3.15 0.45 -7.86
C LEU A 90 -3.56 -1.02 -7.99
N LEU A 91 -2.74 -1.91 -7.43
CA LEU A 91 -3.08 -3.32 -7.33
C LEU A 91 -3.81 -3.53 -6.01
N ASP A 92 -5.13 -3.67 -6.10
CA ASP A 92 -6.01 -3.81 -4.93
C ASP A 92 -6.19 -5.28 -4.50
N ASP A 93 -5.57 -6.22 -5.21
CA ASP A 93 -5.68 -7.65 -4.98
C ASP A 93 -4.31 -8.30 -4.77
N PHE A 94 -4.30 -9.58 -4.40
CA PHE A 94 -3.09 -10.38 -4.26
C PHE A 94 -2.41 -10.54 -5.61
N ALA A 95 -1.11 -10.31 -5.63
CA ALA A 95 -0.27 -10.60 -6.78
C ALA A 95 0.64 -11.78 -6.44
N LEU A 96 0.32 -12.93 -7.03
CA LEU A 96 1.10 -14.15 -6.93
C LEU A 96 1.84 -14.39 -8.25
N LEU A 97 3.10 -14.75 -8.17
CA LEU A 97 3.93 -15.08 -9.32
C LEU A 97 4.54 -16.47 -9.10
N ASP A 98 4.26 -17.39 -10.02
CA ASP A 98 4.86 -18.72 -10.02
C ASP A 98 6.29 -18.64 -10.61
N GLY A 99 7.26 -19.23 -9.93
CA GLY A 99 8.60 -19.54 -10.41
C GLY A 99 8.77 -21.03 -10.59
N ASP A 100 9.93 -21.49 -11.11
CA ASP A 100 10.19 -22.91 -11.40
C ASP A 100 9.97 -23.84 -10.20
N GLN A 101 10.38 -23.41 -9.01
CA GLN A 101 10.22 -24.15 -7.74
C GLN A 101 9.83 -23.20 -6.59
N SER A 102 9.10 -22.15 -6.90
CA SER A 102 8.76 -21.11 -5.93
C SER A 102 7.44 -20.42 -6.27
N LEU A 103 6.75 -19.95 -5.25
CA LEU A 103 5.62 -19.05 -5.37
C LEU A 103 5.95 -17.74 -4.66
N HIS A 104 5.92 -16.63 -5.40
CA HIS A 104 6.22 -15.32 -4.88
C HIS A 104 4.93 -14.55 -4.59
N VAL A 105 4.77 -14.08 -3.36
CA VAL A 105 3.68 -13.18 -2.98
C VAL A 105 4.20 -11.75 -3.13
N LEU A 106 3.86 -11.09 -4.24
CA LEU A 106 4.36 -9.77 -4.58
C LEU A 106 3.56 -8.64 -3.93
N ASN A 107 2.28 -8.87 -3.69
CA ASN A 107 1.38 -7.91 -3.06
C ASN A 107 0.35 -8.63 -2.18
N ALA A 108 0.23 -8.16 -0.94
CA ALA A 108 -0.79 -8.61 0.00
C ALA A 108 -1.43 -7.37 0.64
N PRO A 109 -2.44 -6.76 -0.03
CA PRO A 109 -3.04 -5.52 0.44
C PRO A 109 -3.83 -5.73 1.74
N SER A 110 -4.02 -4.63 2.50
CA SER A 110 -4.91 -4.64 3.66
C SER A 110 -6.35 -4.98 3.20
N PRO A 111 -7.04 -5.90 3.88
CA PRO A 111 -6.84 -6.42 5.25
C PRO A 111 -6.09 -7.77 5.36
N ALA A 112 -4.93 -7.91 4.76
CA ALA A 112 -4.18 -9.18 4.72
C ALA A 112 -3.98 -9.84 6.09
N ALA A 113 -3.74 -9.07 7.15
CA ALA A 113 -3.55 -9.62 8.50
C ALA A 113 -4.80 -10.33 9.04
N THR A 114 -5.98 -9.75 8.83
CA THR A 114 -7.25 -10.34 9.29
C THR A 114 -7.72 -11.49 8.40
N ALA A 115 -7.33 -11.50 7.12
CA ALA A 115 -7.62 -12.56 6.16
C ALA A 115 -6.47 -13.59 6.03
N SER A 116 -5.49 -13.57 6.92
CA SER A 116 -4.25 -14.35 6.79
C SER A 116 -4.47 -15.86 6.67
N LEU A 117 -5.48 -16.41 7.33
CA LEU A 117 -5.79 -17.84 7.27
C LEU A 117 -6.31 -18.24 5.87
N GLU A 118 -7.22 -17.45 5.29
CA GLU A 118 -7.73 -17.66 3.95
C GLU A 118 -6.65 -17.49 2.89
N ILE A 119 -5.80 -16.49 3.06
CA ILE A 119 -4.65 -16.25 2.18
C ILE A 119 -3.66 -17.42 2.27
N GLY A 120 -3.38 -17.91 3.47
CA GLY A 120 -2.53 -19.07 3.69
C GLY A 120 -3.08 -20.32 3.03
N ALA A 121 -4.38 -20.56 3.11
CA ALA A 121 -5.04 -21.68 2.44
C ALA A 121 -4.92 -21.57 0.91
N LEU A 122 -5.17 -20.38 0.34
CA LEU A 122 -5.02 -20.14 -1.10
C LEU A 122 -3.58 -20.39 -1.59
N ILE A 123 -2.58 -19.91 -0.85
CA ILE A 123 -1.17 -20.11 -1.16
C ILE A 123 -0.82 -21.61 -1.10
N ALA A 124 -1.25 -22.31 -0.04
CA ALA A 124 -0.99 -23.73 0.13
C ALA A 124 -1.62 -24.56 -0.99
N GLU A 125 -2.85 -24.26 -1.38
CA GLU A 125 -3.52 -24.92 -2.50
C GLU A 125 -2.78 -24.70 -3.82
N ARG A 126 -2.32 -23.47 -4.10
CA ARG A 126 -1.57 -23.15 -5.31
C ARG A 126 -0.23 -23.89 -5.35
N VAL A 127 0.49 -23.94 -4.24
CA VAL A 127 1.75 -24.70 -4.13
C VAL A 127 1.48 -26.20 -4.32
N ALA A 128 0.43 -26.78 -3.73
CA ALA A 128 0.08 -28.17 -3.90
C ALA A 128 -0.22 -28.52 -5.38
N GLN A 129 -0.91 -27.63 -6.09
CA GLN A 129 -1.17 -27.80 -7.54
C GLN A 129 0.12 -27.75 -8.37
N SER A 130 1.06 -26.86 -8.05
CA SER A 130 2.34 -26.74 -8.76
C SER A 130 3.26 -27.96 -8.53
N VAL A 131 3.19 -28.58 -7.35
CA VAL A 131 3.95 -29.80 -7.03
C VAL A 131 3.32 -31.05 -7.63
N SER A 132 1.99 -31.09 -7.78
CA SER A 132 1.23 -32.21 -8.30
C SER A 132 1.07 -32.21 -9.83
N GLY A 133 1.50 -31.13 -10.49
CA GLY A 133 1.46 -31.02 -11.96
C GLY A 133 2.43 -31.99 -12.61
N PRO A 134 2.16 -32.46 -13.85
CA PRO A 134 3.00 -33.45 -14.54
C PRO A 134 4.42 -32.86 -14.69
N THR A 135 5.39 -33.55 -14.13
CA THR A 135 6.79 -33.38 -14.51
C THR A 135 6.87 -33.66 -16.01
N SER A 136 6.96 -32.61 -16.85
CA SER A 136 7.29 -32.75 -18.22
C SER A 136 8.69 -33.36 -18.28
N SER A 137 8.73 -34.70 -18.43
CA SER A 137 9.97 -35.43 -18.78
C SER A 137 10.40 -34.92 -20.14
N SER A 138 11.40 -34.07 -20.16
CA SER A 138 12.20 -33.80 -21.34
C SER A 138 12.96 -35.08 -21.66
N GLY A 139 12.44 -35.81 -22.66
CA GLY A 139 13.22 -36.82 -23.40
C GLY A 139 14.06 -36.14 -24.46
#